data_f2fdba9307c5981b31a6813209c48eeb
#
_entry.id   f2fdba9307c5981b31a6813209c48eeb
#
_cell.length_a   1.000
_cell.length_b   1.000
_cell.length_c   1.000
_cell.angle_alpha   90.00
_cell.angle_beta   90.00
_cell.angle_gamma   90.00
#
_symmetry.space_group_name_H-M   'P 1'
#
loop_
_entity.id
_entity.type
_entity.pdbx_description
1 polymer ?
#
loop_
_entity_poly.entity_id
_entity_poly.type
_entity_poly.pdbx_seq_one_letter_code
_entity_poly.pdbx_strand_id
1 'polypeptide(L)'
;PVAVQPHHQPVPQKPGPAQAVQMSGMEYVEASVGEDHPQPLFLPGSDLRRRLGSQRLLGMSLDAGGHLTHGFRPNISGKMFHQRSYGTDPVTGLIDYDAVREQAREFRPLILVGGYSAYPRRVNFATMREIADEVGATLMVDMAHFAGLVAGKVLTGDEDPVTNAQVVTTTTHKSLRGPRGGMVLVDDEFAADVDRGCPMVLGGPLGNMMSAKAVALAEARTPAFRQYAEGVVANARALAEGLLRRGATLVTGGTDNHIVLLDAATSFGLTGRQAESALLDAGIVTNRNSIPRDPNGAWYTSGIRLGTPALTSRGFSPDDMDKVAGLICEALTGTRPATTSAGAPGKAKYDMADGLAARVHAEADELLGANPLYPGLEL
;
A
#
# COMPACT_ATOMS: atom_id res chain seq x y z
N PRO A 1 -26.75 34.70 23.21
CA PRO A 1 -25.98 34.69 22.01
C PRO A 1 -24.66 35.42 22.30
N VAL A 2 -23.60 34.67 22.42
CA VAL A 2 -22.25 35.21 22.60
C VAL A 2 -21.62 35.21 21.22
N ALA A 3 -21.39 36.44 20.69
CA ALA A 3 -20.65 36.63 19.46
C ALA A 3 -19.15 36.39 19.71
N VAL A 4 -18.59 35.36 19.08
CA VAL A 4 -17.14 35.15 19.05
C VAL A 4 -16.60 35.93 17.86
N GLN A 5 -15.83 36.98 18.12
CA GLN A 5 -15.07 37.68 17.08
C GLN A 5 -13.89 36.81 16.61
N PRO A 6 -13.61 36.75 15.31
CA PRO A 6 -12.42 36.02 14.82
C PRO A 6 -11.16 36.83 15.15
N HIS A 7 -10.28 36.25 15.97
CA HIS A 7 -8.93 36.78 16.14
C HIS A 7 -8.13 36.50 14.85
N HIS A 8 -7.78 37.56 14.13
CA HIS A 8 -6.77 37.52 13.10
C HIS A 8 -5.41 37.18 13.74
N GLN A 9 -4.93 35.97 13.59
CA GLN A 9 -3.51 35.67 13.81
C GLN A 9 -2.70 36.21 12.62
N PRO A 10 -1.62 36.97 12.87
CA PRO A 10 -0.74 37.41 11.78
C PRO A 10 -0.06 36.23 11.14
N VAL A 11 -0.10 36.19 9.80
CA VAL A 11 0.64 35.18 9.00
C VAL A 11 2.13 35.34 9.29
N PRO A 12 2.88 34.26 9.67
CA PRO A 12 4.32 34.37 9.89
C PRO A 12 5.01 34.80 8.59
N GLN A 13 5.75 35.91 8.63
CA GLN A 13 6.63 36.30 7.53
C GLN A 13 7.74 35.22 7.36
N LYS A 14 8.07 34.86 6.13
CA LYS A 14 9.19 33.98 5.83
C LYS A 14 10.46 34.52 6.49
N PRO A 15 11.20 33.70 7.26
CA PRO A 15 12.48 34.16 7.84
C PRO A 15 13.50 34.46 6.75
N GLY A 16 14.18 35.60 6.90
CA GLY A 16 15.26 36.00 6.01
C GLY A 16 16.49 35.07 6.15
N PRO A 17 17.46 35.14 5.22
CA PRO A 17 18.61 34.20 5.15
C PRO A 17 19.44 34.06 6.44
N ALA A 18 19.49 35.12 7.26
CA ALA A 18 20.22 35.12 8.53
C ALA A 18 19.55 34.33 9.66
N GLN A 19 18.22 34.14 9.61
CA GLN A 19 17.49 33.37 10.62
C GLN A 19 17.49 31.86 10.31
N ALA A 20 17.72 31.46 9.06
CA ALA A 20 17.82 30.05 8.69
C ALA A 20 19.10 29.37 9.23
N VAL A 21 20.15 30.13 9.49
CA VAL A 21 21.44 29.61 10.05
C VAL A 21 21.35 29.38 11.56
N GLN A 22 20.49 30.11 12.26
CA GLN A 22 20.36 29.99 13.71
C GLN A 22 19.45 28.85 14.16
N MET A 23 18.64 28.26 13.26
CA MET A 23 17.80 27.09 13.57
C MET A 23 18.55 25.74 13.43
N SER A 24 19.81 25.73 13.04
CA SER A 24 20.65 24.52 12.98
C SER A 24 21.34 24.16 14.31
N GLY A 25 21.20 25.00 15.33
CA GLY A 25 21.67 24.76 16.68
C GLY A 25 20.55 24.29 17.60
N MET A 26 20.11 23.03 17.45
CA MET A 26 19.43 22.36 18.54
C MET A 26 20.49 22.06 19.59
N GLU A 27 20.50 22.83 20.68
CA GLU A 27 21.20 22.47 21.90
C GLU A 27 20.67 21.13 22.41
N TYR A 28 21.58 20.18 22.55
CA TYR A 28 21.29 18.87 23.12
C TYR A 28 20.90 19.06 24.59
N VAL A 29 19.72 18.62 24.97
CA VAL A 29 19.36 18.40 26.37
C VAL A 29 20.11 17.14 26.81
N GLU A 30 21.24 17.31 27.50
CA GLU A 30 21.89 16.23 28.24
C GLU A 30 20.95 15.79 29.38
N ALA A 31 20.23 14.68 29.17
CA ALA A 31 19.70 13.95 30.30
C ALA A 31 20.85 13.26 30.99
N SER A 32 21.14 13.63 32.26
CA SER A 32 22.09 12.94 33.10
C SER A 32 21.62 11.51 33.34
N VAL A 33 22.18 10.57 32.61
CA VAL A 33 22.03 9.14 32.85
C VAL A 33 23.24 8.69 33.69
N GLY A 34 22.99 8.01 34.82
CA GLY A 34 24.01 7.55 35.75
C GLY A 34 25.09 6.68 35.08
N GLU A 35 26.26 6.64 35.70
CA GLU A 35 27.56 6.20 35.18
C GLU A 35 27.69 4.73 34.75
N ASP A 36 26.65 3.90 34.77
CA ASP A 36 26.72 2.44 34.52
C ASP A 36 25.90 1.93 33.31
N HIS A 37 25.53 2.80 32.38
CA HIS A 37 24.89 2.35 31.13
C HIS A 37 25.83 2.47 29.93
N PRO A 38 25.91 1.45 29.05
CA PRO A 38 26.66 1.56 27.81
C PRO A 38 26.13 2.78 27.03
N GLN A 39 27.07 3.66 26.64
CA GLN A 39 26.77 4.92 25.99
C GLN A 39 25.72 4.76 24.90
N PRO A 40 24.70 5.63 24.84
CA PRO A 40 23.75 5.60 23.72
C PRO A 40 24.51 5.81 22.43
N LEU A 41 24.25 4.95 21.45
CA LEU A 41 24.89 4.91 20.14
C LEU A 41 24.52 6.16 19.30
N PHE A 42 24.92 7.35 19.70
CA PHE A 42 25.02 8.51 18.83
C PHE A 42 26.34 8.41 18.05
N LEU A 43 26.32 7.55 17.02
CA LEU A 43 27.39 7.56 16.04
C LEU A 43 27.23 8.81 15.17
N PRO A 44 28.35 9.50 14.81
CA PRO A 44 28.31 10.52 13.78
C PRO A 44 27.57 10.00 12.55
N GLY A 45 26.76 10.83 11.91
CA GLY A 45 25.87 10.40 10.81
C GLY A 45 26.58 9.64 9.68
N SER A 46 27.91 9.82 9.52
CA SER A 46 28.76 9.04 8.61
C SER A 46 28.92 7.58 9.05
N ASP A 47 29.07 7.33 10.35
CA ASP A 47 29.27 5.96 10.88
C ASP A 47 27.97 5.18 10.95
N LEU A 48 26.86 5.85 11.26
CA LEU A 48 25.52 5.25 11.16
C LEU A 48 25.22 4.84 9.73
N ARG A 49 25.46 5.72 8.75
CA ARG A 49 25.29 5.39 7.33
C ARG A 49 26.16 4.22 6.88
N ARG A 50 27.42 4.15 7.35
CA ARG A 50 28.31 3.05 7.02
C ARG A 50 27.82 1.73 7.62
N ARG A 51 27.37 1.73 8.86
CA ARG A 51 26.83 0.53 9.51
C ARG A 51 25.52 0.07 8.89
N LEU A 52 24.56 0.96 8.67
CA LEU A 52 23.29 0.64 8.01
C LEU A 52 23.51 0.29 6.53
N GLY A 53 24.44 0.95 5.84
CA GLY A 53 24.81 0.63 4.46
C GLY A 53 25.46 -0.74 4.28
N SER A 54 25.98 -1.35 5.35
CA SER A 54 26.44 -2.75 5.36
C SER A 54 25.33 -3.75 5.66
N GLN A 55 24.18 -3.31 6.21
CA GLN A 55 23.03 -4.15 6.50
C GLN A 55 22.24 -4.37 5.22
N ARG A 56 22.01 -5.63 4.89
CA ARG A 56 21.37 -6.04 3.64
C ARG A 56 19.89 -6.30 3.86
N LEU A 57 19.07 -5.72 2.97
CA LEU A 57 17.61 -5.86 2.96
C LEU A 57 17.19 -6.42 1.60
N LEU A 58 16.45 -7.53 1.59
CA LEU A 58 15.87 -8.14 0.39
C LEU A 58 14.35 -8.01 0.47
N GLY A 59 13.72 -7.30 -0.46
CA GLY A 59 12.27 -7.08 -0.48
C GLY A 59 11.69 -7.16 -1.89
N MET A 60 10.36 -7.21 -2.01
CA MET A 60 9.69 -7.21 -3.32
C MET A 60 9.90 -5.88 -4.05
N SER A 61 10.21 -5.94 -5.33
CA SER A 61 10.37 -4.75 -6.17
C SER A 61 9.04 -4.00 -6.35
N LEU A 62 9.13 -2.69 -6.57
CA LEU A 62 7.96 -1.83 -6.70
C LEU A 62 7.07 -2.23 -7.89
N ASP A 63 7.66 -2.57 -9.00
CA ASP A 63 6.96 -3.01 -10.23
C ASP A 63 6.33 -4.39 -10.11
N ALA A 64 6.87 -5.26 -9.22
CA ALA A 64 6.24 -6.54 -8.88
C ALA A 64 5.11 -6.42 -7.84
N GLY A 65 4.88 -5.23 -7.29
CA GLY A 65 3.82 -4.96 -6.31
C GLY A 65 4.30 -4.69 -4.89
N GLY A 66 5.62 -4.59 -4.64
CA GLY A 66 6.18 -4.22 -3.35
C GLY A 66 5.84 -2.78 -2.93
N HIS A 67 6.05 -2.46 -1.65
CA HIS A 67 5.88 -1.10 -1.15
C HIS A 67 7.20 -0.31 -1.26
N LEU A 68 7.09 1.02 -1.31
CA LEU A 68 8.26 1.92 -1.36
C LEU A 68 9.26 1.63 -0.22
N THR A 69 8.78 1.26 0.96
CA THR A 69 9.62 0.98 2.13
C THR A 69 10.35 -0.37 2.07
N HIS A 70 10.02 -1.24 1.09
CA HIS A 70 10.67 -2.54 0.91
C HIS A 70 12.02 -2.46 0.19
N GLY A 71 12.68 -1.30 0.23
CA GLY A 71 14.00 -1.09 -0.35
C GLY A 71 14.03 -0.31 -1.66
N PHE A 72 12.95 0.39 -2.03
CA PHE A 72 12.98 1.27 -3.20
C PHE A 72 14.03 2.37 -3.04
N ARG A 73 14.98 2.47 -3.98
CA ARG A 73 16.18 3.33 -3.85
C ARG A 73 15.92 4.78 -3.43
N PRO A 74 14.90 5.49 -3.94
CA PRO A 74 14.60 6.85 -3.50
C PRO A 74 14.02 6.94 -2.08
N ASN A 75 13.48 5.85 -1.52
CA ASN A 75 12.97 5.79 -0.17
C ASN A 75 14.10 5.79 0.86
N ILE A 76 13.80 6.13 2.11
CA ILE A 76 14.76 6.11 3.21
C ILE A 76 15.39 4.71 3.40
N SER A 77 14.59 3.65 3.30
CA SER A 77 15.07 2.27 3.39
C SER A 77 16.08 1.93 2.29
N GLY A 78 15.83 2.37 1.05
CA GLY A 78 16.75 2.17 -0.07
C GLY A 78 18.01 3.04 -0.01
N LYS A 79 17.97 4.17 0.74
CA LYS A 79 19.11 5.06 0.93
C LYS A 79 20.01 4.66 2.11
N MET A 80 19.43 4.07 3.15
CA MET A 80 20.13 3.71 4.38
C MET A 80 20.71 2.30 4.35
N PHE A 81 20.02 1.36 3.69
CA PHE A 81 20.41 -0.06 3.65
C PHE A 81 21.01 -0.43 2.30
N HIS A 82 21.87 -1.44 2.31
CA HIS A 82 22.25 -2.13 1.06
C HIS A 82 21.08 -3.02 0.66
N GLN A 83 20.31 -2.58 -0.32
CA GLN A 83 19.08 -3.23 -0.73
C GLN A 83 19.24 -3.99 -2.06
N ARG A 84 18.53 -5.11 -2.17
CA ARG A 84 18.25 -5.85 -3.40
C ARG A 84 16.75 -6.16 -3.45
N SER A 85 16.21 -6.30 -4.64
CA SER A 85 14.79 -6.62 -4.78
C SER A 85 14.60 -7.94 -5.50
N TYR A 86 13.62 -8.73 -5.04
CA TYR A 86 13.10 -9.86 -5.81
C TYR A 86 11.86 -9.42 -6.60
N GLY A 87 11.66 -10.06 -7.75
CA GLY A 87 10.52 -9.81 -8.63
C GLY A 87 9.54 -10.97 -8.66
N THR A 88 8.78 -11.03 -9.74
CA THR A 88 7.87 -12.12 -10.07
C THR A 88 8.35 -12.82 -11.35
N ASP A 89 7.93 -14.05 -11.55
CA ASP A 89 8.16 -14.77 -12.79
C ASP A 89 7.60 -13.98 -13.98
N PRO A 90 8.38 -13.83 -15.05
CA PRO A 90 8.03 -12.95 -16.16
C PRO A 90 6.84 -13.43 -17.01
N VAL A 91 6.47 -14.69 -16.93
CA VAL A 91 5.39 -15.30 -17.72
C VAL A 91 4.10 -15.32 -16.92
N THR A 92 4.18 -15.79 -15.68
CA THR A 92 3.01 -16.00 -14.82
C THR A 92 2.66 -14.78 -13.97
N GLY A 93 3.62 -13.87 -13.73
CA GLY A 93 3.49 -12.77 -12.79
C GLY A 93 3.48 -13.21 -11.32
N LEU A 94 3.74 -14.48 -11.03
CA LEU A 94 3.75 -15.03 -9.67
C LEU A 94 5.14 -14.93 -9.03
N ILE A 95 5.18 -14.95 -7.69
CA ILE A 95 6.45 -15.04 -6.96
C ILE A 95 7.07 -16.42 -7.24
N ASP A 96 8.31 -16.40 -7.72
CA ASP A 96 9.14 -17.57 -7.84
C ASP A 96 9.98 -17.74 -6.57
N TYR A 97 9.53 -18.62 -5.67
CA TYR A 97 10.20 -18.85 -4.38
C TYR A 97 11.60 -19.44 -4.52
N ASP A 98 11.88 -20.22 -5.58
CA ASP A 98 13.21 -20.74 -5.83
C ASP A 98 14.17 -19.63 -6.24
N ALA A 99 13.73 -18.70 -7.09
CA ALA A 99 14.50 -17.52 -7.42
C ALA A 99 14.73 -16.60 -6.21
N VAL A 100 13.73 -16.45 -5.32
CA VAL A 100 13.89 -15.71 -4.04
C VAL A 100 14.92 -16.40 -3.15
N ARG A 101 14.89 -17.72 -3.04
CA ARG A 101 15.83 -18.54 -2.25
C ARG A 101 17.26 -18.38 -2.77
N GLU A 102 17.45 -18.47 -4.08
CA GLU A 102 18.78 -18.28 -4.69
C GLU A 102 19.32 -16.88 -4.42
N GLN A 103 18.49 -15.86 -4.62
CA GLN A 103 18.88 -14.48 -4.31
C GLN A 103 19.20 -14.28 -2.82
N ALA A 104 18.44 -14.90 -1.91
CA ALA A 104 18.71 -14.82 -0.48
C ALA A 104 20.04 -15.51 -0.12
N ARG A 105 20.35 -16.67 -0.70
CA ARG A 105 21.65 -17.37 -0.52
C ARG A 105 22.82 -16.54 -0.99
N GLU A 106 22.72 -15.93 -2.16
CA GLU A 106 23.75 -15.07 -2.74
C GLU A 106 23.92 -13.77 -1.94
N PHE A 107 22.82 -13.10 -1.67
CA PHE A 107 22.83 -11.77 -1.10
C PHE A 107 23.01 -11.77 0.43
N ARG A 108 22.60 -12.84 1.13
CA ARG A 108 22.65 -12.99 2.60
C ARG A 108 22.05 -11.77 3.30
N PRO A 109 20.76 -11.50 3.13
CA PRO A 109 20.11 -10.37 3.78
C PRO A 109 20.08 -10.53 5.30
N LEU A 110 20.10 -9.42 6.04
CA LEU A 110 19.75 -9.38 7.45
C LEU A 110 18.23 -9.50 7.62
N ILE A 111 17.48 -8.85 6.71
CA ILE A 111 16.02 -8.84 6.71
C ILE A 111 15.52 -9.27 5.34
N LEU A 112 14.70 -10.31 5.31
CA LEU A 112 13.86 -10.66 4.17
C LEU A 112 12.47 -10.04 4.39
N VAL A 113 12.05 -9.13 3.50
CA VAL A 113 10.77 -8.43 3.60
C VAL A 113 9.74 -9.11 2.71
N GLY A 114 8.70 -9.66 3.33
CA GLY A 114 7.50 -10.13 2.68
C GLY A 114 6.38 -9.10 2.70
N GLY A 115 5.30 -9.35 1.95
CA GLY A 115 4.17 -8.45 1.86
C GLY A 115 4.18 -7.58 0.60
N TYR A 116 3.06 -6.89 0.36
CA TYR A 116 2.82 -6.21 -0.91
C TYR A 116 1.83 -5.05 -0.80
N SER A 117 1.85 -4.18 -1.81
CA SER A 117 0.87 -3.10 -2.01
C SER A 117 0.01 -3.31 -3.27
N ALA A 118 0.48 -4.09 -4.24
CA ALA A 118 -0.18 -4.27 -5.53
C ALA A 118 -0.02 -5.68 -6.12
N TYR A 119 0.27 -6.68 -5.31
CA TYR A 119 0.34 -8.08 -5.75
C TYR A 119 -1.03 -8.76 -5.58
N PRO A 120 -1.69 -9.23 -6.66
CA PRO A 120 -3.07 -9.71 -6.59
C PRO A 120 -3.21 -11.19 -6.21
N ARG A 121 -2.13 -11.86 -5.86
CA ARG A 121 -2.13 -13.29 -5.49
C ARG A 121 -1.78 -13.50 -4.03
N ARG A 122 -1.95 -14.71 -3.54
CA ARG A 122 -1.56 -15.12 -2.19
C ARG A 122 -0.06 -15.29 -2.09
N VAL A 123 0.48 -15.10 -0.90
CA VAL A 123 1.90 -15.32 -0.59
C VAL A 123 2.00 -16.42 0.45
N ASN A 124 2.86 -17.39 0.20
CA ASN A 124 3.20 -18.44 1.16
C ASN A 124 4.31 -17.92 2.09
N PHE A 125 3.90 -17.46 3.29
CA PHE A 125 4.84 -16.93 4.28
C PHE A 125 5.60 -18.02 5.01
N ALA A 126 5.08 -19.27 5.07
CA ALA A 126 5.84 -20.40 5.58
C ALA A 126 7.08 -20.69 4.72
N THR A 127 6.91 -20.70 3.39
CA THR A 127 8.06 -20.85 2.46
C THR A 127 9.02 -19.66 2.58
N MET A 128 8.51 -18.41 2.73
CA MET A 128 9.37 -17.25 2.95
C MET A 128 10.15 -17.36 4.27
N ARG A 129 9.54 -17.93 5.31
CA ARG A 129 10.20 -18.20 6.59
C ARG A 129 11.32 -19.23 6.44
N GLU A 130 11.08 -20.33 5.75
CA GLU A 130 12.11 -21.33 5.45
C GLU A 130 13.32 -20.71 4.74
N ILE A 131 13.06 -19.84 3.73
CA ILE A 131 14.11 -19.12 3.01
C ILE A 131 14.90 -18.20 3.95
N ALA A 132 14.22 -17.48 4.82
CA ALA A 132 14.86 -16.58 5.79
C ALA A 132 15.74 -17.37 6.78
N ASP A 133 15.21 -18.43 7.36
CA ASP A 133 15.91 -19.28 8.32
C ASP A 133 17.15 -19.95 7.69
N GLU A 134 17.06 -20.38 6.43
CA GLU A 134 18.18 -21.00 5.70
C GLU A 134 19.40 -20.06 5.59
N VAL A 135 19.17 -18.77 5.48
CA VAL A 135 20.25 -17.78 5.33
C VAL A 135 20.56 -17.00 6.61
N GLY A 136 19.84 -17.29 7.71
CA GLY A 136 19.96 -16.58 8.99
C GLY A 136 19.41 -15.15 8.94
N ALA A 137 18.41 -14.90 8.11
CA ALA A 137 17.70 -13.62 8.03
C ALA A 137 16.48 -13.60 8.94
N THR A 138 16.07 -12.41 9.39
CA THR A 138 14.76 -12.21 10.00
C THR A 138 13.72 -12.05 8.91
N LEU A 139 12.63 -12.84 8.95
CA LEU A 139 11.47 -12.58 8.11
C LEU A 139 10.63 -11.47 8.72
N MET A 140 10.51 -10.36 8.00
CA MET A 140 9.62 -9.27 8.32
C MET A 140 8.51 -9.20 7.27
N VAL A 141 7.25 -9.22 7.70
CA VAL A 141 6.12 -9.13 6.78
C VAL A 141 5.34 -7.83 7.01
N ASP A 142 5.20 -7.04 5.96
CA ASP A 142 4.28 -5.90 5.93
C ASP A 142 2.92 -6.34 5.41
N MET A 143 1.97 -6.57 6.32
CA MET A 143 0.60 -6.97 6.00
C MET A 143 -0.36 -5.78 5.88
N ALA A 144 0.13 -4.55 5.76
CA ALA A 144 -0.69 -3.35 5.80
C ALA A 144 -1.89 -3.40 4.84
N HIS A 145 -1.73 -3.93 3.64
CA HIS A 145 -2.82 -4.04 2.67
C HIS A 145 -3.83 -5.14 3.01
N PHE A 146 -3.37 -6.26 3.51
CA PHE A 146 -4.20 -7.46 3.70
C PHE A 146 -4.46 -7.83 5.17
N ALA A 147 -4.12 -6.96 6.13
CA ALA A 147 -4.34 -7.19 7.56
C ALA A 147 -5.81 -7.54 7.89
N GLY A 148 -6.77 -6.94 7.19
CA GLY A 148 -8.18 -7.28 7.33
C GLY A 148 -8.51 -8.72 6.89
N LEU A 149 -7.81 -9.26 5.89
CA LEU A 149 -7.98 -10.65 5.44
C LEU A 149 -7.37 -11.65 6.45
N VAL A 150 -6.26 -11.27 7.10
CA VAL A 150 -5.65 -12.05 8.19
C VAL A 150 -6.55 -12.05 9.41
N ALA A 151 -7.00 -10.88 9.87
CA ALA A 151 -7.92 -10.75 11.01
C ALA A 151 -9.26 -11.47 10.76
N GLY A 152 -9.80 -11.36 9.54
CA GLY A 152 -11.02 -12.06 9.11
C GLY A 152 -10.86 -13.55 8.81
N LYS A 153 -9.65 -14.11 9.01
CA LYS A 153 -9.34 -15.53 8.80
C LYS A 153 -9.54 -16.04 7.36
N VAL A 154 -9.39 -15.17 6.38
CA VAL A 154 -9.34 -15.52 4.95
C VAL A 154 -7.95 -16.04 4.57
N LEU A 155 -6.91 -15.44 5.15
CA LEU A 155 -5.52 -15.90 5.04
C LEU A 155 -5.14 -16.60 6.35
N THR A 156 -4.81 -17.89 6.25
CA THR A 156 -4.53 -18.77 7.40
C THR A 156 -3.41 -19.75 7.08
N GLY A 157 -2.87 -20.45 8.08
CA GLY A 157 -1.81 -21.45 7.89
C GLY A 157 -0.57 -20.83 7.27
N ASP A 158 -0.13 -21.37 6.15
CA ASP A 158 1.09 -20.92 5.45
C ASP A 158 1.00 -19.47 4.92
N GLU A 159 -0.21 -18.95 4.79
CA GLU A 159 -0.49 -17.59 4.31
C GLU A 159 -0.71 -16.57 5.45
N ASP A 160 -0.69 -17.01 6.71
CA ASP A 160 -0.82 -16.13 7.88
C ASP A 160 0.55 -15.61 8.32
N PRO A 161 0.86 -14.31 8.10
CA PRO A 161 2.15 -13.76 8.48
C PRO A 161 2.38 -13.75 9.99
N VAL A 162 1.31 -13.72 10.80
CA VAL A 162 1.43 -13.65 12.26
C VAL A 162 1.99 -14.96 12.85
N THR A 163 1.73 -16.08 12.17
CA THR A 163 2.27 -17.39 12.59
C THR A 163 3.61 -17.71 11.97
N ASN A 164 3.97 -17.06 10.86
CA ASN A 164 5.16 -17.44 10.08
C ASN A 164 6.31 -16.43 10.15
N ALA A 165 6.08 -15.16 10.51
CA ALA A 165 7.12 -14.14 10.50
C ALA A 165 7.49 -13.71 11.94
N GLN A 166 8.78 -13.39 12.16
CA GLN A 166 9.25 -12.88 13.44
C GLN A 166 8.82 -11.43 13.70
N VAL A 167 8.69 -10.64 12.63
CA VAL A 167 8.25 -9.25 12.71
C VAL A 167 7.14 -9.02 11.70
N VAL A 168 6.00 -8.52 12.16
CA VAL A 168 4.87 -8.17 11.31
C VAL A 168 4.50 -6.71 11.51
N THR A 169 4.51 -5.95 10.43
CA THR A 169 4.06 -4.55 10.43
C THR A 169 2.72 -4.41 9.74
N THR A 170 1.91 -3.47 10.19
CA THR A 170 0.65 -3.15 9.53
C THR A 170 0.23 -1.71 9.74
N THR A 171 -0.60 -1.23 8.83
CA THR A 171 -1.44 -0.05 9.07
C THR A 171 -2.81 -0.49 9.57
N THR A 172 -3.45 0.35 10.39
CA THR A 172 -4.78 0.05 10.94
C THR A 172 -5.94 0.57 10.08
N HIS A 173 -5.66 1.43 9.08
CA HIS A 173 -6.66 2.19 8.32
C HIS A 173 -6.90 1.71 6.87
N LYS A 174 -6.42 0.53 6.49
CA LYS A 174 -6.70 -0.09 5.17
C LYS A 174 -7.78 -1.18 5.31
N SER A 175 -7.55 -2.39 4.84
CA SER A 175 -8.53 -3.49 4.93
C SER A 175 -8.98 -3.82 6.35
N LEU A 176 -8.21 -3.46 7.38
CA LEU A 176 -8.59 -3.61 8.78
C LEU A 176 -9.68 -2.61 9.24
N ARG A 177 -9.97 -1.56 8.48
CA ARG A 177 -11.01 -0.53 8.70
C ARG A 177 -10.88 0.27 9.99
N GLY A 178 -9.70 0.37 10.57
CA GLY A 178 -9.46 1.15 11.80
C GLY A 178 -9.07 2.61 11.53
N PRO A 179 -8.76 3.37 12.59
CA PRO A 179 -8.24 4.73 12.48
C PRO A 179 -6.86 4.74 11.86
N ARG A 180 -6.43 5.91 11.36
CA ARG A 180 -5.08 6.06 10.79
C ARG A 180 -4.02 5.79 11.84
N GLY A 181 -3.13 4.87 11.54
CA GLY A 181 -2.00 4.50 12.40
C GLY A 181 -1.31 3.23 11.93
N GLY A 182 -0.29 2.83 12.66
CA GLY A 182 0.44 1.59 12.48
C GLY A 182 0.40 0.72 13.73
N MET A 183 0.78 -0.53 13.57
CA MET A 183 0.97 -1.51 14.62
C MET A 183 2.11 -2.45 14.19
N VAL A 184 2.87 -2.90 15.16
CA VAL A 184 3.93 -3.89 14.99
C VAL A 184 3.62 -5.06 15.91
N LEU A 185 3.71 -6.27 15.38
CA LEU A 185 3.64 -7.53 16.11
C LEU A 185 5.01 -8.19 15.97
N VAL A 186 5.56 -8.70 17.05
CA VAL A 186 6.91 -9.28 17.05
C VAL A 186 6.97 -10.47 17.98
N ASP A 187 7.90 -11.38 17.71
CA ASP A 187 8.31 -12.41 18.67
C ASP A 187 8.96 -11.74 19.90
N ASP A 188 8.86 -12.37 21.05
CA ASP A 188 9.33 -11.84 22.34
C ASP A 188 10.80 -11.40 22.30
N GLU A 189 11.64 -12.08 21.53
CA GLU A 189 13.06 -11.76 21.38
C GLU A 189 13.32 -10.36 20.80
N PHE A 190 12.38 -9.81 19.98
CA PHE A 190 12.49 -8.48 19.36
C PHE A 190 11.72 -7.40 20.13
N ALA A 191 10.89 -7.77 21.11
CA ALA A 191 9.97 -6.84 21.77
C ALA A 191 10.70 -5.67 22.41
N ALA A 192 11.77 -5.93 23.17
CA ALA A 192 12.54 -4.88 23.85
C ALA A 192 13.23 -3.90 22.89
N ASP A 193 13.66 -4.36 21.71
CA ASP A 193 14.30 -3.52 20.70
C ASP A 193 13.28 -2.65 19.96
N VAL A 194 12.11 -3.20 19.68
CA VAL A 194 10.99 -2.46 19.07
C VAL A 194 10.48 -1.40 20.04
N ASP A 195 10.28 -1.73 21.32
CA ASP A 195 9.83 -0.80 22.36
C ASP A 195 10.80 0.37 22.57
N ARG A 196 12.11 0.13 22.45
CA ARG A 196 13.11 1.20 22.47
C ARG A 196 13.13 2.02 21.18
N GLY A 197 13.03 1.36 20.04
CA GLY A 197 13.14 1.99 18.72
C GLY A 197 11.96 2.90 18.38
N CYS A 198 10.74 2.51 18.75
CA CYS A 198 9.54 3.26 18.41
C CYS A 198 9.54 4.70 18.95
N PRO A 199 9.78 4.98 20.25
CA PRO A 199 9.80 6.34 20.75
C PRO A 199 10.94 7.20 20.17
N MET A 200 12.04 6.58 19.73
CA MET A 200 13.18 7.31 19.17
C MET A 200 12.97 7.79 17.74
N VAL A 201 12.07 7.16 16.99
CA VAL A 201 11.79 7.49 15.57
C VAL A 201 10.37 7.96 15.33
N LEU A 202 9.48 7.77 16.29
CA LEU A 202 8.06 8.15 16.21
C LEU A 202 7.76 9.23 17.26
N GLY A 203 6.77 10.09 16.97
CA GLY A 203 6.22 11.00 17.97
C GLY A 203 5.40 10.25 19.04
N GLY A 204 4.99 10.97 20.09
CA GLY A 204 4.13 10.43 21.14
C GLY A 204 2.80 9.91 20.60
N PRO A 205 2.28 8.78 21.11
CA PRO A 205 1.02 8.21 20.67
C PRO A 205 -0.16 9.11 21.09
N LEU A 206 -1.18 9.19 20.23
CA LEU A 206 -2.41 9.92 20.51
C LEU A 206 -3.42 9.00 21.20
N GLY A 207 -3.83 9.34 22.43
CA GLY A 207 -4.75 8.52 23.25
C GLY A 207 -6.09 8.22 22.57
N ASN A 208 -6.67 9.21 21.85
CA ASN A 208 -7.89 9.02 21.07
C ASN A 208 -7.71 7.99 19.93
N MET A 209 -6.54 8.00 19.28
CA MET A 209 -6.23 7.02 18.22
C MET A 209 -6.01 5.62 18.79
N MET A 210 -5.43 5.51 19.98
CA MET A 210 -5.28 4.23 20.69
C MET A 210 -6.66 3.65 21.05
N SER A 211 -7.56 4.46 21.59
CA SER A 211 -8.94 4.05 21.91
C SER A 211 -9.70 3.62 20.65
N ALA A 212 -9.57 4.37 19.55
CA ALA A 212 -10.20 4.02 18.28
C ALA A 212 -9.63 2.72 17.69
N LYS A 213 -8.31 2.47 17.83
CA LYS A 213 -7.70 1.18 17.43
C LYS A 213 -8.27 0.02 18.27
N ALA A 214 -8.48 0.21 19.58
CA ALA A 214 -9.05 -0.83 20.44
C ALA A 214 -10.46 -1.22 19.98
N VAL A 215 -11.30 -0.25 19.60
CA VAL A 215 -12.63 -0.50 19.02
C VAL A 215 -12.52 -1.28 17.71
N ALA A 216 -11.68 -0.82 16.78
CA ALA A 216 -11.48 -1.49 15.48
C ALA A 216 -10.98 -2.93 15.64
N LEU A 217 -10.08 -3.20 16.58
CA LEU A 217 -9.58 -4.54 16.85
C LEU A 217 -10.64 -5.43 17.53
N ALA A 218 -11.52 -4.84 18.36
CA ALA A 218 -12.67 -5.57 18.91
C ALA A 218 -13.65 -5.96 17.79
N GLU A 219 -13.96 -5.05 16.87
CA GLU A 219 -14.78 -5.34 15.68
C GLU A 219 -14.16 -6.43 14.80
N ALA A 220 -12.86 -6.38 14.59
CA ALA A 220 -12.13 -7.36 13.76
C ALA A 220 -12.21 -8.80 14.29
N ARG A 221 -12.59 -9.01 15.55
CA ARG A 221 -12.80 -10.33 16.16
C ARG A 221 -14.19 -10.90 15.94
N THR A 222 -15.12 -10.13 15.40
CA THR A 222 -16.53 -10.52 15.25
C THR A 222 -16.78 -11.41 14.03
N PRO A 223 -17.85 -12.24 14.06
CA PRO A 223 -18.29 -12.97 12.86
C PRO A 223 -18.65 -12.05 11.69
N ALA A 224 -19.19 -10.88 11.96
CA ALA A 224 -19.52 -9.88 10.92
C ALA A 224 -18.26 -9.40 10.17
N PHE A 225 -17.14 -9.24 10.87
CA PHE A 225 -15.89 -8.88 10.22
C PHE A 225 -15.33 -10.01 9.34
N ARG A 226 -15.54 -11.29 9.73
CA ARG A 226 -15.18 -12.42 8.86
C ARG A 226 -15.99 -12.41 7.57
N GLN A 227 -17.31 -12.21 7.67
CA GLN A 227 -18.19 -12.10 6.51
C GLN A 227 -17.75 -10.94 5.59
N TYR A 228 -17.38 -9.79 6.18
CA TYR A 228 -16.80 -8.68 5.41
C TYR A 228 -15.53 -9.11 4.68
N ALA A 229 -14.58 -9.75 5.34
CA ALA A 229 -13.32 -10.16 4.74
C ALA A 229 -13.51 -11.19 3.60
N GLU A 230 -14.42 -12.15 3.78
CA GLU A 230 -14.83 -13.10 2.74
C GLU A 230 -15.51 -12.38 1.56
N GLY A 231 -16.41 -11.44 1.85
CA GLY A 231 -17.07 -10.61 0.86
C GLY A 231 -16.10 -9.75 0.06
N VAL A 232 -15.05 -9.22 0.68
CA VAL A 232 -14.00 -8.48 0.00
C VAL A 232 -13.34 -9.30 -1.10
N VAL A 233 -13.01 -10.56 -0.81
CA VAL A 233 -12.37 -11.45 -1.81
C VAL A 233 -13.37 -11.90 -2.87
N ALA A 234 -14.62 -12.21 -2.48
CA ALA A 234 -15.67 -12.56 -3.44
C ALA A 234 -15.93 -11.43 -4.43
N ASN A 235 -16.04 -10.21 -3.93
CA ASN A 235 -16.19 -8.99 -4.73
C ASN A 235 -14.99 -8.74 -5.66
N ALA A 236 -13.78 -8.96 -5.18
CA ALA A 236 -12.58 -8.80 -6.01
C ALA A 236 -12.55 -9.80 -7.17
N ARG A 237 -12.92 -11.06 -6.91
CA ARG A 237 -13.06 -12.08 -7.95
C ARG A 237 -14.12 -11.72 -8.97
N ALA A 238 -15.30 -11.32 -8.52
CA ALA A 238 -16.39 -10.91 -9.41
C ALA A 238 -16.01 -9.71 -10.28
N LEU A 239 -15.33 -8.71 -9.70
CA LEU A 239 -14.79 -7.57 -10.44
C LEU A 239 -13.77 -8.03 -11.50
N ALA A 240 -12.81 -8.89 -11.12
CA ALA A 240 -11.81 -9.44 -12.03
C ALA A 240 -12.46 -10.22 -13.19
N GLU A 241 -13.39 -11.11 -12.91
CA GLU A 241 -14.14 -11.87 -13.90
C GLU A 241 -14.96 -10.96 -14.81
N GLY A 242 -15.62 -9.93 -14.25
CA GLY A 242 -16.37 -8.94 -15.00
C GLY A 242 -15.52 -8.16 -16.01
N LEU A 243 -14.29 -7.80 -15.61
CA LEU A 243 -13.29 -7.16 -16.48
C LEU A 243 -12.80 -8.12 -17.57
N LEU A 244 -12.45 -9.35 -17.21
CA LEU A 244 -12.00 -10.39 -18.16
C LEU A 244 -13.07 -10.71 -19.22
N ARG A 245 -14.34 -10.87 -18.82
CA ARG A 245 -15.46 -11.09 -19.75
C ARG A 245 -15.62 -9.97 -20.78
N ARG A 246 -15.19 -8.76 -20.43
CA ARG A 246 -15.21 -7.57 -21.32
C ARG A 246 -13.92 -7.39 -22.11
N GLY A 247 -13.03 -8.39 -22.09
CA GLY A 247 -11.81 -8.41 -22.88
C GLY A 247 -10.63 -7.65 -22.25
N ALA A 248 -10.74 -7.21 -21.01
CA ALA A 248 -9.61 -6.60 -20.30
C ALA A 248 -8.56 -7.64 -19.91
N THR A 249 -7.31 -7.21 -19.85
CA THR A 249 -6.16 -8.03 -19.41
C THR A 249 -5.83 -7.69 -17.96
N LEU A 250 -5.75 -8.72 -17.12
CA LEU A 250 -5.34 -8.59 -15.73
C LEU A 250 -3.95 -9.17 -15.51
N VAL A 251 -3.14 -8.48 -14.74
CA VAL A 251 -1.85 -9.03 -14.28
C VAL A 251 -2.13 -10.31 -13.48
N THR A 252 -1.42 -11.38 -13.76
CA THR A 252 -1.64 -12.75 -13.22
C THR A 252 -2.96 -13.42 -13.64
N GLY A 253 -3.74 -12.85 -14.55
CA GLY A 253 -4.99 -13.43 -15.03
C GLY A 253 -6.14 -13.44 -14.02
N GLY A 254 -6.05 -12.69 -12.90
CA GLY A 254 -7.11 -12.62 -11.89
C GLY A 254 -6.62 -12.21 -10.51
N THR A 255 -7.38 -12.57 -9.46
CA THR A 255 -7.03 -12.24 -8.07
C THR A 255 -7.44 -13.33 -7.08
N ASP A 256 -6.67 -13.45 -5.99
CA ASP A 256 -6.97 -14.30 -4.83
C ASP A 256 -7.16 -13.49 -3.53
N ASN A 257 -7.05 -12.15 -3.61
CA ASN A 257 -7.17 -11.26 -2.48
C ASN A 257 -8.12 -10.08 -2.77
N HIS A 258 -7.89 -8.91 -2.21
CA HIS A 258 -8.73 -7.72 -2.35
C HIS A 258 -8.29 -6.78 -3.48
N ILE A 259 -7.22 -7.10 -4.19
CA ILE A 259 -6.60 -6.25 -5.22
C ILE A 259 -6.86 -6.87 -6.59
N VAL A 260 -7.29 -6.04 -7.55
CA VAL A 260 -7.30 -6.35 -8.98
C VAL A 260 -6.32 -5.41 -9.67
N LEU A 261 -5.37 -5.96 -10.42
CA LEU A 261 -4.39 -5.19 -11.16
C LEU A 261 -4.67 -5.30 -12.66
N LEU A 262 -5.26 -4.24 -13.19
CA LEU A 262 -5.65 -4.12 -14.60
C LEU A 262 -4.48 -3.60 -15.42
N ASP A 263 -4.11 -4.29 -16.50
CA ASP A 263 -3.16 -3.80 -17.50
C ASP A 263 -3.92 -2.90 -18.50
N ALA A 264 -3.94 -1.61 -18.22
CA ALA A 264 -4.63 -0.62 -19.04
C ALA A 264 -3.96 -0.40 -20.39
N ALA A 265 -2.64 -0.58 -20.47
CA ALA A 265 -1.89 -0.41 -21.70
C ALA A 265 -2.24 -1.51 -22.71
N THR A 266 -2.25 -2.76 -22.29
CA THR A 266 -2.64 -3.89 -23.15
C THR A 266 -4.13 -3.88 -23.48
N SER A 267 -4.99 -3.53 -22.49
CA SER A 267 -6.45 -3.62 -22.63
C SER A 267 -7.03 -2.49 -23.48
N PHE A 268 -6.52 -1.26 -23.31
CA PHE A 268 -7.16 -0.05 -23.85
C PHE A 268 -6.20 0.87 -24.60
N GLY A 269 -4.91 0.54 -24.69
CA GLY A 269 -3.88 1.39 -25.30
C GLY A 269 -3.59 2.67 -24.52
N LEU A 270 -3.94 2.71 -23.20
CA LEU A 270 -3.78 3.85 -22.33
C LEU A 270 -2.65 3.62 -21.34
N THR A 271 -1.88 4.66 -21.05
CA THR A 271 -1.00 4.61 -19.88
C THR A 271 -1.86 4.56 -18.60
N GLY A 272 -1.30 4.04 -17.50
CA GLY A 272 -1.97 4.06 -16.20
C GLY A 272 -2.37 5.47 -15.76
N ARG A 273 -1.54 6.49 -16.09
CA ARG A 273 -1.86 7.89 -15.82
C ARG A 273 -3.10 8.38 -16.58
N GLN A 274 -3.24 8.02 -17.84
CA GLN A 274 -4.41 8.38 -18.65
C GLN A 274 -5.66 7.68 -18.12
N ALA A 275 -5.56 6.38 -17.87
CA ALA A 275 -6.65 5.58 -17.33
C ALA A 275 -7.12 6.04 -15.94
N GLU A 276 -6.17 6.33 -15.02
CA GLU A 276 -6.47 6.91 -13.71
C GLU A 276 -7.25 8.23 -13.82
N SER A 277 -6.77 9.14 -14.67
CA SER A 277 -7.40 10.45 -14.84
C SER A 277 -8.77 10.36 -15.53
N ALA A 278 -8.92 9.50 -16.54
CA ALA A 278 -10.18 9.27 -17.22
C ALA A 278 -11.24 8.67 -16.29
N LEU A 279 -10.86 7.69 -15.48
CA LEU A 279 -11.75 7.10 -14.47
C LEU A 279 -12.14 8.12 -13.38
N LEU A 280 -11.21 8.97 -12.96
CA LEU A 280 -11.50 10.03 -12.00
C LEU A 280 -12.53 11.03 -12.53
N ASP A 281 -12.39 11.47 -13.79
CA ASP A 281 -13.35 12.35 -14.43
C ASP A 281 -14.75 11.68 -14.58
N ALA A 282 -14.77 10.35 -14.68
CA ALA A 282 -15.98 9.55 -14.70
C ALA A 282 -16.51 9.15 -13.30
N GLY A 283 -15.99 9.76 -12.21
CA GLY A 283 -16.44 9.50 -10.84
C GLY A 283 -15.88 8.23 -10.20
N ILE A 284 -14.95 7.52 -10.85
CA ILE A 284 -14.38 6.26 -10.37
C ILE A 284 -12.96 6.50 -9.89
N VAL A 285 -12.77 6.49 -8.55
CA VAL A 285 -11.47 6.72 -7.91
C VAL A 285 -10.62 5.46 -7.92
N THR A 286 -9.48 5.52 -8.60
CA THR A 286 -8.50 4.45 -8.69
C THR A 286 -7.10 5.02 -8.50
N ASN A 287 -6.06 4.19 -8.61
CA ASN A 287 -4.71 4.70 -8.77
C ASN A 287 -3.93 3.95 -9.85
N ARG A 288 -3.12 4.72 -10.59
CA ARG A 288 -2.16 4.12 -11.51
C ARG A 288 -1.13 3.29 -10.75
N ASN A 289 -0.70 2.20 -11.35
CA ASN A 289 0.24 1.26 -10.74
C ASN A 289 1.17 0.69 -11.81
N SER A 290 2.44 0.52 -11.46
CA SER A 290 3.33 -0.25 -12.32
C SER A 290 2.88 -1.71 -12.40
N ILE A 291 3.13 -2.32 -13.55
CA ILE A 291 3.00 -3.76 -13.74
C ILE A 291 4.42 -4.37 -13.83
N PRO A 292 4.59 -5.68 -13.66
CA PRO A 292 5.91 -6.32 -13.78
C PRO A 292 6.60 -5.93 -15.10
N ARG A 293 7.83 -5.40 -15.00
CA ARG A 293 8.62 -4.92 -16.15
C ARG A 293 7.92 -3.82 -16.96
N ASP A 294 7.28 -2.90 -16.30
CA ASP A 294 6.47 -1.85 -16.90
C ASP A 294 7.25 -1.02 -17.95
N PRO A 295 6.84 -1.02 -19.25
CA PRO A 295 7.53 -0.29 -20.30
C PRO A 295 7.35 1.23 -20.20
N ASN A 296 6.33 1.71 -19.48
CA ASN A 296 6.04 3.13 -19.31
C ASN A 296 6.72 3.77 -18.10
N GLY A 297 7.40 2.96 -17.27
CA GLY A 297 8.11 3.42 -16.08
C GLY A 297 7.19 3.93 -14.97
N ALA A 298 7.76 4.26 -13.81
CA ALA A 298 7.03 4.54 -12.59
C ALA A 298 6.16 5.82 -12.63
N TRP A 299 6.40 6.74 -13.58
CA TRP A 299 5.64 7.99 -13.67
C TRP A 299 4.34 7.86 -14.44
N TYR A 300 4.36 7.20 -15.59
CA TYR A 300 3.18 6.99 -16.42
C TYR A 300 2.46 5.70 -16.09
N THR A 301 3.21 4.66 -15.80
CA THR A 301 2.78 3.28 -15.56
C THR A 301 1.95 2.67 -16.69
N SER A 302 1.67 1.39 -16.61
CA SER A 302 0.81 0.69 -17.58
C SER A 302 -0.45 0.15 -16.93
N GLY A 303 -0.51 0.08 -15.61
CA GLY A 303 -1.61 -0.54 -14.87
C GLY A 303 -2.44 0.43 -14.04
N ILE A 304 -3.60 -0.08 -13.66
CA ILE A 304 -4.53 0.49 -12.68
C ILE A 304 -4.74 -0.52 -11.56
N ARG A 305 -4.57 -0.08 -10.31
CA ARG A 305 -4.92 -0.88 -9.14
C ARG A 305 -6.33 -0.56 -8.69
N LEU A 306 -7.14 -1.59 -8.57
CA LEU A 306 -8.50 -1.58 -8.05
C LEU A 306 -8.54 -2.35 -6.73
N GLY A 307 -9.48 -2.02 -5.85
CA GLY A 307 -9.65 -2.72 -4.58
C GLY A 307 -11.09 -2.66 -4.12
N THR A 308 -11.55 -3.72 -3.46
CA THR A 308 -12.95 -3.92 -3.09
C THR A 308 -13.31 -3.63 -1.61
N PRO A 309 -12.38 -3.40 -0.66
CA PRO A 309 -12.73 -3.22 0.74
C PRO A 309 -13.74 -2.09 1.01
N ALA A 310 -13.61 -0.94 0.32
CA ALA A 310 -14.49 0.21 0.49
C ALA A 310 -15.91 -0.10 0.01
N LEU A 311 -16.05 -0.66 -1.19
CA LEU A 311 -17.35 -1.03 -1.75
C LEU A 311 -18.01 -2.15 -0.94
N THR A 312 -17.25 -3.16 -0.51
CA THR A 312 -17.78 -4.22 0.38
C THR A 312 -18.26 -3.65 1.73
N SER A 313 -17.58 -2.65 2.28
CA SER A 313 -18.03 -1.95 3.50
C SER A 313 -19.33 -1.19 3.30
N ARG A 314 -19.63 -0.76 2.08
CA ARG A 314 -20.91 -0.12 1.68
C ARG A 314 -22.03 -1.15 1.40
N GLY A 315 -21.72 -2.44 1.41
CA GLY A 315 -22.71 -3.50 1.16
C GLY A 315 -22.81 -3.96 -0.29
N PHE A 316 -21.88 -3.57 -1.15
CA PHE A 316 -21.84 -4.04 -2.54
C PHE A 316 -21.66 -5.56 -2.60
N SER A 317 -22.43 -6.19 -3.47
CA SER A 317 -22.43 -7.63 -3.74
C SER A 317 -21.53 -7.98 -4.96
N PRO A 318 -21.24 -9.27 -5.19
CA PRO A 318 -20.59 -9.71 -6.45
C PRO A 318 -21.32 -9.29 -7.71
N ASP A 319 -22.66 -9.23 -7.71
CA ASP A 319 -23.45 -8.77 -8.87
C ASP A 319 -23.23 -7.26 -9.16
N ASP A 320 -23.07 -6.47 -8.12
CA ASP A 320 -22.75 -5.05 -8.26
C ASP A 320 -21.33 -4.86 -8.81
N MET A 321 -20.40 -5.77 -8.50
CA MET A 321 -19.04 -5.73 -9.05
C MET A 321 -19.00 -5.95 -10.57
N ASP A 322 -19.95 -6.70 -11.14
CA ASP A 322 -20.06 -6.82 -12.60
C ASP A 322 -20.51 -5.50 -13.25
N LYS A 323 -21.42 -4.75 -12.61
CA LYS A 323 -21.80 -3.41 -13.04
C LYS A 323 -20.60 -2.46 -12.97
N VAL A 324 -19.85 -2.47 -11.85
CA VAL A 324 -18.63 -1.68 -11.69
C VAL A 324 -17.59 -2.00 -12.77
N ALA A 325 -17.40 -3.29 -13.10
CA ALA A 325 -16.55 -3.70 -14.22
C ALA A 325 -17.03 -3.14 -15.56
N GLY A 326 -18.35 -3.10 -15.77
CA GLY A 326 -18.98 -2.49 -16.95
C GLY A 326 -18.63 -1.01 -17.08
N LEU A 327 -18.84 -0.23 -16.02
CA LEU A 327 -18.54 1.21 -15.98
C LEU A 327 -17.06 1.51 -16.23
N ILE A 328 -16.16 0.73 -15.62
CA ILE A 328 -14.71 0.86 -15.84
C ILE A 328 -14.36 0.62 -17.30
N CYS A 329 -14.83 -0.49 -17.88
CA CYS A 329 -14.56 -0.81 -19.27
C CYS A 329 -15.17 0.21 -20.23
N GLU A 330 -16.38 0.68 -19.98
CA GLU A 330 -17.05 1.70 -20.79
C GLU A 330 -16.25 3.01 -20.80
N ALA A 331 -15.87 3.53 -19.63
CA ALA A 331 -15.08 4.73 -19.51
C ALA A 331 -13.73 4.61 -20.26
N LEU A 332 -13.01 3.49 -20.07
CA LEU A 332 -11.69 3.31 -20.67
C LEU A 332 -11.76 3.02 -22.17
N THR A 333 -12.77 2.29 -22.65
CA THR A 333 -12.96 2.03 -24.09
C THR A 333 -13.31 3.32 -24.86
N GLY A 334 -14.07 4.23 -24.25
CA GLY A 334 -14.40 5.53 -24.84
C GLY A 334 -13.32 6.60 -24.68
N THR A 335 -12.13 6.21 -24.19
CA THR A 335 -10.98 7.09 -23.96
C THR A 335 -9.83 6.72 -24.89
N ARG A 336 -9.12 7.71 -25.41
CA ARG A 336 -7.93 7.54 -26.25
C ARG A 336 -6.82 8.49 -25.83
N PRO A 337 -5.53 8.17 -26.09
CA PRO A 337 -4.44 9.10 -25.89
C PRO A 337 -4.62 10.36 -26.75
N ALA A 338 -4.50 11.54 -26.15
CA ALA A 338 -4.52 12.79 -26.91
C ALA A 338 -3.29 12.90 -27.80
N THR A 339 -3.48 13.46 -28.99
CA THR A 339 -2.40 13.67 -29.96
C THR A 339 -1.49 14.82 -29.48
N THR A 340 -0.20 14.61 -29.54
CA THR A 340 0.80 15.64 -29.23
C THR A 340 0.95 16.63 -30.40
N SER A 341 1.59 17.77 -30.17
CA SER A 341 1.91 18.73 -31.24
C SER A 341 2.77 18.13 -32.38
N ALA A 342 3.46 17.02 -32.11
CA ALA A 342 4.23 16.27 -33.10
C ALA A 342 3.43 15.20 -33.87
N GLY A 343 2.11 15.12 -33.64
CA GLY A 343 1.23 14.16 -34.29
C GLY A 343 1.24 12.73 -33.73
N ALA A 344 2.01 12.46 -32.65
CA ALA A 344 2.08 11.16 -32.02
C ALA A 344 1.15 11.05 -30.80
N PRO A 345 0.73 9.83 -30.40
CA PRO A 345 -0.02 9.63 -29.16
C PRO A 345 0.77 10.11 -27.93
N GLY A 346 0.15 10.93 -27.10
CA GLY A 346 0.74 11.39 -25.82
C GLY A 346 0.66 10.33 -24.74
N LYS A 347 1.47 10.47 -23.68
CA LYS A 347 1.45 9.57 -22.51
C LYS A 347 0.70 10.16 -21.30
N ALA A 348 0.35 11.44 -21.31
CA ALA A 348 -0.19 12.15 -20.16
C ALA A 348 -1.63 12.60 -20.32
N LYS A 349 -1.96 13.14 -21.50
CA LYS A 349 -3.29 13.66 -21.83
C LYS A 349 -4.10 12.62 -22.59
N TYR A 350 -5.42 12.74 -22.50
CA TYR A 350 -6.37 11.87 -23.18
C TYR A 350 -7.55 12.69 -23.70
N ASP A 351 -8.28 12.13 -24.63
CA ASP A 351 -9.58 12.59 -25.09
C ASP A 351 -10.60 11.52 -24.75
N MET A 352 -11.69 11.90 -24.10
CA MET A 352 -12.83 11.03 -23.82
C MET A 352 -14.01 11.41 -24.73
N ALA A 353 -14.81 10.44 -25.13
CA ALA A 353 -15.99 10.68 -25.94
C ALA A 353 -16.97 11.65 -25.23
N ASP A 354 -17.61 12.52 -25.99
CA ASP A 354 -18.50 13.56 -25.47
C ASP A 354 -19.63 12.96 -24.62
N GLY A 355 -19.85 13.52 -23.45
CA GLY A 355 -20.87 13.10 -22.49
C GLY A 355 -20.62 11.77 -21.78
N LEU A 356 -19.57 11.01 -22.13
CA LEU A 356 -19.29 9.71 -21.54
C LEU A 356 -18.97 9.81 -20.04
N ALA A 357 -18.11 10.75 -19.65
CA ALA A 357 -17.76 10.95 -18.23
C ALA A 357 -19.01 11.24 -17.38
N ALA A 358 -19.87 12.14 -17.84
CA ALA A 358 -21.09 12.50 -17.11
C ALA A 358 -22.07 11.31 -16.98
N ARG A 359 -22.21 10.48 -18.03
CA ARG A 359 -23.08 9.30 -17.98
C ARG A 359 -22.55 8.26 -17.00
N VAL A 360 -21.29 7.89 -17.12
CA VAL A 360 -20.66 6.90 -16.20
C VAL A 360 -20.70 7.39 -14.75
N HIS A 361 -20.46 8.69 -14.53
CA HIS A 361 -20.55 9.31 -13.19
C HIS A 361 -21.98 9.17 -12.63
N ALA A 362 -23.00 9.47 -13.42
CA ALA A 362 -24.39 9.38 -12.95
C ALA A 362 -24.76 7.93 -12.56
N GLU A 363 -24.33 6.93 -13.35
CA GLU A 363 -24.56 5.52 -13.02
C GLU A 363 -23.76 5.07 -11.78
N ALA A 364 -22.54 5.57 -11.60
CA ALA A 364 -21.75 5.34 -10.40
C ALA A 364 -22.43 5.94 -9.16
N ASP A 365 -22.96 7.17 -9.27
CA ASP A 365 -23.70 7.83 -8.19
C ASP A 365 -24.98 7.09 -7.83
N GLU A 366 -25.70 6.53 -8.79
CA GLU A 366 -26.88 5.69 -8.55
C GLU A 366 -26.51 4.45 -7.74
N LEU A 367 -25.44 3.73 -8.12
CA LEU A 367 -24.95 2.56 -7.37
C LEU A 367 -24.52 2.93 -5.95
N LEU A 368 -23.82 4.07 -5.81
CA LEU A 368 -23.39 4.57 -4.50
C LEU A 368 -24.55 5.04 -3.63
N GLY A 369 -25.58 5.66 -4.23
CA GLY A 369 -26.80 6.11 -3.57
C GLY A 369 -27.63 4.94 -3.02
N ALA A 370 -27.67 3.82 -3.76
CA ALA A 370 -28.32 2.59 -3.29
C ALA A 370 -27.59 1.93 -2.10
N ASN A 371 -26.31 2.24 -1.90
CA ASN A 371 -25.46 1.68 -0.85
C ASN A 371 -24.78 2.79 -0.01
N PRO A 372 -25.53 3.59 0.78
CA PRO A 372 -24.98 4.71 1.50
C PRO A 372 -23.99 4.28 2.58
N LEU A 373 -22.89 5.02 2.72
CA LEU A 373 -21.97 4.86 3.83
C LEU A 373 -22.61 5.49 5.09
N TYR A 374 -22.63 4.76 6.21
CA TYR A 374 -23.25 5.21 7.47
C TYR A 374 -24.73 5.56 7.33
N PRO A 375 -25.61 4.59 7.00
CA PRO A 375 -27.01 4.84 6.68
C PRO A 375 -27.85 5.44 7.84
N GLY A 376 -27.32 5.46 9.07
CA GLY A 376 -27.96 6.08 10.23
C GLY A 376 -27.39 7.45 10.63
N LEU A 377 -26.46 8.01 9.83
CA LEU A 377 -25.85 9.31 10.11
C LEU A 377 -26.49 10.38 9.20
N GLU A 378 -27.23 11.30 9.79
CA GLU A 378 -27.64 12.53 9.09
C GLU A 378 -26.43 13.49 9.07
N LEU A 379 -25.97 13.88 7.87
CA LEU A 379 -24.85 14.80 7.65
C LEU A 379 -25.37 16.22 7.44
#